data_63199b2626f116f92724405e55be1aeb
#
_entry.id   63199b2626f116f92724405e55be1aeb
#
_cell.length_a   1.000
_cell.length_b   1.000
_cell.length_c   1.000
_cell.angle_alpha   90.00
_cell.angle_beta   90.00
_cell.angle_gamma   90.00
#
_symmetry.space_group_name_H-M   'P 1'
#
loop_
_entity.id
_entity.type
_entity.pdbx_description
1 polymer ?
#
loop_
_entity_poly.entity_id
_entity_poly.type
_entity_poly.pdbx_seq_one_letter_code
_entity_poly.pdbx_strand_id
1 'polypeptide(L)'
;IVKGLGLAATLAGGFAGGFVARGLDLRTSMWLAALLQMGSNLVFALQAVMPASYGMLAFVIVAENFTGAIGTVIFVAYLSALCQSPLHTATQYALLSALSAVGRTYISAPAGFVAAQTGWFWFFVLSCLTAIPSLILLWWLQSRGHFEALARPRGKLSAED
;
A
#
# COMPACT_ATOMS: atom_id res chain seq x y z
N ILE A 1 -9.24 -2.49 24.01
CA ILE A 1 -9.65 -3.56 23.07
C ILE A 1 -9.28 -3.16 21.64
N VAL A 2 -9.72 -2.00 21.14
CA VAL A 2 -9.47 -1.52 19.75
C VAL A 2 -7.98 -1.46 19.41
N LYS A 3 -7.15 -0.88 20.29
CA LYS A 3 -5.69 -0.77 20.06
C LYS A 3 -5.00 -2.14 20.06
N GLY A 4 -5.44 -3.08 20.91
CA GLY A 4 -4.87 -4.42 20.96
C GLY A 4 -5.20 -5.25 19.72
N LEU A 5 -6.45 -5.20 19.25
CA LEU A 5 -6.87 -5.88 18.01
C LEU A 5 -6.14 -5.31 16.80
N GLY A 6 -6.01 -3.97 16.70
CA GLY A 6 -5.27 -3.32 15.62
C GLY A 6 -3.80 -3.75 15.59
N LEU A 7 -3.13 -3.79 16.76
CA LEU A 7 -1.73 -4.22 16.85
C LEU A 7 -1.56 -5.69 16.43
N ALA A 8 -2.41 -6.59 16.93
CA ALA A 8 -2.35 -8.00 16.54
C ALA A 8 -2.59 -8.18 15.04
N ALA A 9 -3.56 -7.46 14.45
CA ALA A 9 -3.84 -7.47 13.03
C ALA A 9 -2.65 -6.93 12.21
N THR A 10 -2.01 -5.86 12.66
CA THR A 10 -0.81 -5.29 12.02
C THR A 10 0.34 -6.30 12.02
N LEU A 11 0.60 -6.98 13.13
CA LEU A 11 1.66 -8.00 13.22
C LEU A 11 1.35 -9.17 12.28
N ALA A 12 0.13 -9.71 12.33
CA ALA A 12 -0.30 -10.79 11.44
C ALA A 12 -0.21 -10.38 9.95
N GLY A 13 -0.65 -9.17 9.62
CA GLY A 13 -0.55 -8.61 8.26
C GLY A 13 0.90 -8.40 7.81
N GLY A 14 1.79 -8.00 8.71
CA GLY A 14 3.22 -7.89 8.42
C GLY A 14 3.85 -9.24 8.07
N PHE A 15 3.55 -10.30 8.82
CA PHE A 15 3.99 -11.65 8.48
C PHE A 15 3.38 -12.13 7.16
N ALA A 16 2.07 -11.96 6.96
CA ALA A 16 1.40 -12.31 5.71
C ALA A 16 2.01 -11.56 4.50
N GLY A 17 2.28 -10.26 4.64
CA GLY A 17 2.97 -9.45 3.64
C GLY A 17 4.37 -9.96 3.30
N GLY A 18 5.12 -10.43 4.31
CA GLY A 18 6.42 -11.07 4.12
C GLY A 18 6.34 -12.37 3.31
N PHE A 19 5.33 -13.21 3.55
CA PHE A 19 5.08 -14.42 2.75
C PHE A 19 4.67 -14.08 1.32
N VAL A 20 3.77 -13.10 1.14
CA VAL A 20 3.35 -12.62 -0.19
C VAL A 20 4.55 -12.08 -0.98
N ALA A 21 5.37 -11.23 -0.37
CA ALA A 21 6.53 -10.63 -1.02
C ALA A 21 7.63 -11.66 -1.41
N ARG A 22 7.66 -12.82 -0.75
CA ARG A 22 8.59 -13.92 -1.08
C ARG A 22 8.01 -14.92 -2.07
N GLY A 23 6.70 -15.16 -2.00
CA GLY A 23 6.01 -16.19 -2.79
C GLY A 23 5.51 -15.73 -4.15
N LEU A 24 5.28 -14.43 -4.31
CA LEU A 24 4.77 -13.83 -5.53
C LEU A 24 5.80 -12.88 -6.14
N ASP A 25 5.74 -12.72 -7.46
CA ASP A 25 6.51 -11.69 -8.15
C ASP A 25 6.07 -10.28 -7.68
N LEU A 26 7.00 -9.34 -7.74
CA LEU A 26 6.80 -7.97 -7.23
C LEU A 26 5.59 -7.28 -7.87
N ARG A 27 5.37 -7.53 -9.16
CA ARG A 27 4.21 -7.02 -9.91
C ARG A 27 2.89 -7.49 -9.30
N THR A 28 2.72 -8.80 -9.11
CA THR A 28 1.50 -9.39 -8.55
C THR A 28 1.29 -8.93 -7.11
N SER A 29 2.37 -8.86 -6.33
CA SER A 29 2.32 -8.35 -4.95
C SER A 29 1.82 -6.91 -4.89
N MET A 30 2.28 -6.02 -5.77
CA MET A 30 1.83 -4.63 -5.83
C MET A 30 0.35 -4.51 -6.20
N TRP A 31 -0.13 -5.30 -7.16
CA TRP A 31 -1.56 -5.36 -7.49
C TRP A 31 -2.40 -5.86 -6.32
N LEU A 32 -1.95 -6.92 -5.67
CA LEU A 32 -2.63 -7.45 -4.48
C LEU A 32 -2.73 -6.40 -3.37
N ALA A 33 -1.63 -5.71 -3.07
CA ALA A 33 -1.60 -4.64 -2.07
C ALA A 33 -2.59 -3.51 -2.40
N ALA A 34 -2.59 -3.05 -3.66
CA ALA A 34 -3.47 -1.98 -4.12
C ALA A 34 -4.96 -2.38 -4.03
N LEU A 35 -5.31 -3.60 -4.44
CA LEU A 35 -6.68 -4.11 -4.36
C LEU A 35 -7.14 -4.33 -2.92
N LEU A 36 -6.27 -4.86 -2.05
CA LEU A 36 -6.58 -5.03 -0.63
C LEU A 36 -6.84 -3.68 0.05
N GLN A 37 -6.02 -2.67 -0.25
CA GLN A 37 -6.19 -1.33 0.32
C GLN A 37 -7.47 -0.66 -0.19
N MET A 38 -7.79 -0.80 -1.47
CA MET A 38 -9.05 -0.31 -2.02
C MET A 38 -10.26 -1.03 -1.39
N GLY A 39 -10.18 -2.35 -1.21
CA GLY A 39 -11.21 -3.14 -0.54
C GLY A 39 -11.44 -2.72 0.91
N SER A 40 -10.37 -2.42 1.66
CA SER A 40 -10.44 -1.90 3.02
C SER A 40 -11.21 -0.56 3.09
N ASN A 41 -10.95 0.37 2.17
CA ASN A 41 -11.69 1.63 2.09
C ASN A 41 -13.20 1.41 1.84
N LEU A 42 -13.57 0.39 1.04
CA LEU A 42 -14.99 0.04 0.84
C LEU A 42 -15.63 -0.51 2.11
N VAL A 43 -14.88 -1.26 2.92
CA VAL A 43 -15.39 -1.74 4.23
C VAL A 43 -15.68 -0.57 5.17
N PHE A 44 -14.84 0.48 5.17
CA PHE A 44 -15.14 1.72 5.91
C PHE A 44 -16.37 2.46 5.36
N ALA A 45 -16.53 2.52 4.04
CA ALA A 45 -17.73 3.11 3.42
C ALA A 45 -19.00 2.36 3.86
N LEU A 46 -18.94 1.03 3.91
CA LEU A 46 -20.04 0.20 4.39
C LEU A 46 -20.33 0.47 5.86
N GLN A 47 -19.31 0.56 6.71
CA GLN A 47 -19.48 0.90 8.13
C GLN A 47 -20.17 2.25 8.31
N ALA A 48 -19.87 3.23 7.47
CA ALA A 48 -20.46 4.57 7.57
C ALA A 48 -21.99 4.61 7.38
N VAL A 49 -22.57 3.60 6.73
CA VAL A 49 -24.03 3.49 6.48
C VAL A 49 -24.71 2.45 7.34
N MET A 50 -23.95 1.59 8.05
CA MET A 50 -24.50 0.56 8.94
C MET A 50 -24.75 1.10 10.35
N PRO A 51 -25.69 0.50 11.11
CA PRO A 51 -25.88 0.82 12.51
C PRO A 51 -24.58 0.59 13.31
N ALA A 52 -24.31 1.47 14.27
CA ALA A 52 -23.15 1.36 15.13
C ALA A 52 -23.12 0.01 15.88
N SER A 53 -22.13 -0.82 15.60
CA SER A 53 -21.92 -2.13 16.21
C SER A 53 -20.45 -2.30 16.60
N TYR A 54 -20.21 -2.77 17.81
CA TYR A 54 -18.84 -3.08 18.26
C TYR A 54 -18.18 -4.17 17.41
N GLY A 55 -18.96 -5.16 16.94
CA GLY A 55 -18.45 -6.22 16.07
C GLY A 55 -18.00 -5.70 14.71
N MET A 56 -18.80 -4.83 14.09
CA MET A 56 -18.45 -4.20 12.81
C MET A 56 -17.22 -3.30 12.95
N LEU A 57 -17.16 -2.51 14.03
CA LEU A 57 -15.99 -1.67 14.31
C LEU A 57 -14.72 -2.52 14.48
N ALA A 58 -14.79 -3.61 15.24
CA ALA A 58 -13.66 -4.53 15.42
C ALA A 58 -13.21 -5.13 14.08
N PHE A 59 -14.16 -5.58 13.25
CA PHE A 59 -13.87 -6.13 11.92
C PHE A 59 -13.16 -5.12 11.01
N VAL A 60 -13.65 -3.90 10.93
CA VAL A 60 -13.08 -2.84 10.10
C VAL A 60 -11.64 -2.51 10.55
N ILE A 61 -11.42 -2.40 11.87
CA ILE A 61 -10.08 -2.15 12.43
C ILE A 61 -9.12 -3.28 12.09
N VAL A 62 -9.55 -4.53 12.23
CA VAL A 62 -8.73 -5.69 11.87
C VAL A 62 -8.44 -5.71 10.38
N ALA A 63 -9.44 -5.52 9.53
CA ALA A 63 -9.28 -5.52 8.08
C ALA A 63 -8.29 -4.43 7.63
N GLU A 64 -8.45 -3.19 8.10
CA GLU A 64 -7.57 -2.06 7.75
C GLU A 64 -6.14 -2.29 8.22
N ASN A 65 -5.94 -2.65 9.48
CA ASN A 65 -4.59 -2.84 10.01
C ASN A 65 -3.88 -4.03 9.34
N PHE A 66 -4.61 -5.09 9.05
CA PHE A 66 -4.07 -6.27 8.39
C PHE A 66 -3.67 -5.96 6.94
N THR A 67 -4.58 -5.40 6.14
CA THR A 67 -4.31 -5.06 4.73
C THR A 67 -3.28 -3.95 4.59
N GLY A 68 -3.32 -2.93 5.45
CA GLY A 68 -2.35 -1.85 5.50
C GLY A 68 -0.95 -2.34 5.82
N ALA A 69 -0.80 -3.32 6.72
CA ALA A 69 0.49 -3.92 7.04
C ALA A 69 1.05 -4.74 5.86
N ILE A 70 0.21 -5.53 5.17
CA ILE A 70 0.60 -6.23 3.92
C ILE A 70 1.09 -5.22 2.89
N GLY A 71 0.32 -4.16 2.64
CA GLY A 71 0.66 -3.10 1.70
C GLY A 71 1.99 -2.42 2.04
N THR A 72 2.23 -2.14 3.31
CA THR A 72 3.48 -1.53 3.79
C THR A 72 4.69 -2.42 3.50
N VAL A 73 4.61 -3.71 3.80
CA VAL A 73 5.72 -4.66 3.56
C VAL A 73 6.02 -4.77 2.06
N ILE A 74 5.00 -4.89 1.22
CA ILE A 74 5.15 -4.95 -0.24
C ILE A 74 5.74 -3.65 -0.78
N PHE A 75 5.29 -2.50 -0.27
CA PHE A 75 5.81 -1.19 -0.65
C PHE A 75 7.29 -1.02 -0.29
N VAL A 76 7.69 -1.45 0.92
CA VAL A 76 9.11 -1.46 1.33
C VAL A 76 9.94 -2.37 0.43
N ALA A 77 9.42 -3.54 0.06
CA ALA A 77 10.09 -4.43 -0.89
C ALA A 77 10.28 -3.77 -2.27
N TYR A 78 9.26 -3.05 -2.75
CA TYR A 78 9.34 -2.28 -3.99
C TYR A 78 10.38 -1.15 -3.92
N LEU A 79 10.37 -0.34 -2.85
CA LEU A 79 11.40 0.70 -2.65
C LEU A 79 12.80 0.10 -2.62
N SER A 80 12.98 -1.03 -1.97
CA SER A 80 14.27 -1.73 -1.91
C SER A 80 14.71 -2.21 -3.30
N ALA A 81 13.77 -2.69 -4.13
CA ALA A 81 14.06 -3.10 -5.50
C ALA A 81 14.47 -1.93 -6.41
N LEU A 82 13.97 -0.72 -6.14
CA LEU A 82 14.36 0.49 -6.87
C LEU A 82 15.80 0.94 -6.54
N CYS A 83 16.32 0.59 -5.35
CA CYS A 83 17.66 0.97 -4.91
C CYS A 83 18.72 0.09 -5.54
N GLN A 84 19.12 0.41 -6.78
CA GLN A 84 20.00 -0.43 -7.59
C GLN A 84 21.50 -0.09 -7.49
N SER A 85 21.88 1.09 -6.98
CA SER A 85 23.29 1.47 -6.84
C SER A 85 23.91 0.88 -5.58
N PRO A 86 24.93 0.00 -5.67
CA PRO A 86 25.57 -0.61 -4.50
C PRO A 86 26.18 0.42 -3.55
N LEU A 87 26.73 1.51 -4.11
CA LEU A 87 27.42 2.56 -3.34
C LEU A 87 26.46 3.54 -2.65
N HIS A 88 25.22 3.68 -3.15
CA HIS A 88 24.29 4.71 -2.70
C HIS A 88 22.92 4.13 -2.28
N THR A 89 22.81 2.83 -2.04
CA THR A 89 21.55 2.15 -1.70
C THR A 89 20.87 2.81 -0.50
N ALA A 90 21.61 3.12 0.57
CA ALA A 90 21.05 3.74 1.77
C ALA A 90 20.48 5.14 1.47
N THR A 91 21.20 5.96 0.71
CA THR A 91 20.76 7.31 0.33
C THR A 91 19.54 7.26 -0.59
N GLN A 92 19.55 6.37 -1.59
CA GLN A 92 18.41 6.18 -2.49
C GLN A 92 17.15 5.74 -1.71
N TYR A 93 17.29 4.76 -0.81
CA TYR A 93 16.18 4.31 0.02
C TYR A 93 15.65 5.41 0.94
N ALA A 94 16.55 6.17 1.57
CA ALA A 94 16.17 7.29 2.43
C ALA A 94 15.41 8.38 1.67
N LEU A 95 15.88 8.75 0.47
CA LEU A 95 15.20 9.74 -0.37
C LEU A 95 13.83 9.26 -0.85
N LEU A 96 13.73 8.03 -1.33
CA LEU A 96 12.46 7.46 -1.80
C LEU A 96 11.45 7.31 -0.67
N SER A 97 11.89 6.86 0.51
CA SER A 97 11.00 6.74 1.68
C SER A 97 10.58 8.11 2.22
N ALA A 98 11.47 9.10 2.24
CA ALA A 98 11.14 10.48 2.61
C ALA A 98 10.13 11.10 1.62
N LEU A 99 10.35 10.95 0.32
CA LEU A 99 9.44 11.45 -0.71
C LEU A 99 8.06 10.81 -0.60
N SER A 100 7.99 9.52 -0.36
CA SER A 100 6.71 8.81 -0.17
C SER A 100 5.98 9.27 1.10
N ALA A 101 6.71 9.53 2.20
CA ALA A 101 6.15 10.05 3.44
C ALA A 101 5.60 11.47 3.25
N VAL A 102 6.35 12.34 2.57
CA VAL A 102 5.91 13.71 2.21
C VAL A 102 4.64 13.63 1.36
N GLY A 103 4.64 12.87 0.27
CA GLY A 103 3.48 12.70 -0.62
C GLY A 103 2.24 12.25 0.16
N ARG A 104 2.37 11.22 1.00
CA ARG A 104 1.28 10.73 1.84
C ARG A 104 0.76 11.79 2.79
N THR A 105 1.65 12.55 3.44
CA THR A 105 1.26 13.60 4.40
C THR A 105 0.48 14.71 3.71
N TYR A 106 0.97 15.23 2.59
CA TYR A 106 0.31 16.29 1.85
C TYR A 106 -1.04 15.86 1.26
N ILE A 107 -1.13 14.64 0.72
CA ILE A 107 -2.38 14.12 0.16
C ILE A 107 -3.41 13.85 1.27
N SER A 108 -2.99 13.42 2.45
CA SER A 108 -3.90 13.17 3.58
C SER A 108 -4.28 14.43 4.36
N ALA A 109 -3.54 15.53 4.25
CA ALA A 109 -3.79 16.75 5.00
C ALA A 109 -5.23 17.29 4.85
N PRO A 110 -5.84 17.38 3.64
CA PRO A 110 -7.20 17.84 3.47
C PRO A 110 -8.28 16.82 3.84
N ALA A 111 -7.92 15.58 4.17
CA ALA A 111 -8.87 14.47 4.37
C ALA A 111 -9.94 14.79 5.43
N GLY A 112 -9.55 15.37 6.56
CA GLY A 112 -10.51 15.76 7.62
C GLY A 112 -11.50 16.83 7.16
N PHE A 113 -11.04 17.81 6.40
CA PHE A 113 -11.90 18.85 5.84
C PHE A 113 -12.88 18.27 4.82
N VAL A 114 -12.41 17.43 3.91
CA VAL A 114 -13.25 16.76 2.92
C VAL A 114 -14.30 15.88 3.61
N ALA A 115 -13.91 15.08 4.61
CA ALA A 115 -14.84 14.23 5.35
C ALA A 115 -15.92 15.06 6.09
N ALA A 116 -15.56 16.23 6.64
CA ALA A 116 -16.51 17.13 7.30
C ALA A 116 -17.53 17.73 6.33
N GLN A 117 -17.14 18.01 5.08
CA GLN A 117 -18.02 18.60 4.08
C GLN A 117 -18.90 17.57 3.35
N THR A 118 -18.36 16.38 3.05
CA THR A 118 -19.05 15.38 2.23
C THR A 118 -19.70 14.26 3.05
N GLY A 119 -19.35 14.15 4.33
CA GLY A 119 -19.72 13.00 5.17
C GLY A 119 -18.83 11.78 4.95
N TRP A 120 -18.79 10.89 5.94
CA TRP A 120 -17.87 9.76 5.97
C TRP A 120 -18.06 8.77 4.83
N PHE A 121 -19.31 8.49 4.43
CA PHE A 121 -19.58 7.58 3.32
C PHE A 121 -18.96 8.08 2.01
N TRP A 122 -19.27 9.30 1.63
CA TRP A 122 -18.74 9.89 0.40
C TRP A 122 -17.22 10.08 0.45
N PHE A 123 -16.69 10.38 1.63
CA PHE A 123 -15.24 10.47 1.82
C PHE A 123 -14.55 9.13 1.46
N PHE A 124 -15.06 8.00 1.94
CA PHE A 124 -14.46 6.70 1.62
C PHE A 124 -14.68 6.29 0.16
N VAL A 125 -15.80 6.63 -0.43
CA VAL A 125 -16.04 6.44 -1.88
C VAL A 125 -15.04 7.27 -2.71
N LEU A 126 -14.83 8.54 -2.35
CA LEU A 126 -13.82 9.40 -2.99
C LEU A 126 -12.40 8.83 -2.81
N SER A 127 -12.08 8.29 -1.64
CA SER A 127 -10.79 7.62 -1.40
C SER A 127 -10.59 6.42 -2.32
N CYS A 128 -11.62 5.64 -2.60
CA CYS A 128 -11.56 4.57 -3.60
C CYS A 128 -11.34 5.12 -5.02
N LEU A 129 -11.98 6.22 -5.38
CA LEU A 129 -11.79 6.86 -6.68
C LEU A 129 -10.37 7.41 -6.86
N THR A 130 -9.77 7.96 -5.79
CA THR A 130 -8.38 8.43 -5.82
C THR A 130 -7.35 7.28 -5.91
N ALA A 131 -7.75 6.04 -5.66
CA ALA A 131 -6.92 4.87 -5.92
C ALA A 131 -6.83 4.52 -7.42
N ILE A 132 -7.80 4.93 -8.23
CA ILE A 132 -7.84 4.62 -9.68
C ILE A 132 -6.61 5.16 -10.42
N PRO A 133 -6.18 6.43 -10.25
CA PRO A 133 -4.94 6.92 -10.86
C PRO A 133 -3.71 6.09 -10.50
N SER A 134 -3.63 5.59 -9.26
CA SER A 134 -2.54 4.72 -8.81
C SER A 134 -2.56 3.37 -9.52
N LEU A 135 -3.75 2.78 -9.72
CA LEU A 135 -3.92 1.53 -10.48
C LEU A 135 -3.57 1.72 -11.96
N ILE A 136 -3.96 2.85 -12.56
CA ILE A 136 -3.60 3.21 -13.93
C ILE A 136 -2.08 3.35 -14.07
N LEU A 137 -1.42 4.03 -13.11
CA LEU A 137 0.03 4.17 -13.09
C LEU A 137 0.72 2.81 -12.93
N LEU A 138 0.21 1.96 -12.07
CA LEU A 138 0.72 0.60 -11.87
C LEU A 138 0.61 -0.22 -13.16
N TRP A 139 -0.52 -0.15 -13.82
CA TRP A 139 -0.74 -0.80 -15.11
C TRP A 139 0.20 -0.24 -16.20
N TRP A 140 0.38 1.08 -16.25
CA TRP A 140 1.29 1.73 -17.19
C TRP A 140 2.75 1.33 -16.95
N LEU A 141 3.22 1.31 -15.70
CA LEU A 141 4.56 0.83 -15.34
C LEU A 141 4.75 -0.63 -15.76
N GLN A 142 3.73 -1.46 -15.57
CA GLN A 142 3.73 -2.84 -16.01
C GLN A 142 3.86 -2.95 -17.54
N SER A 143 3.08 -2.19 -18.30
CA SER A 143 3.12 -2.21 -19.77
C SER A 143 4.46 -1.74 -20.35
N ARG A 144 5.23 -0.98 -19.57
CA ARG A 144 6.59 -0.54 -19.89
C ARG A 144 7.69 -1.53 -19.50
N GLY A 145 7.34 -2.70 -18.99
CA GLY A 145 8.31 -3.72 -18.57
C GLY A 145 9.11 -3.34 -17.31
N HIS A 146 8.66 -2.35 -16.54
CA HIS A 146 9.37 -1.84 -15.35
C HIS A 146 9.66 -2.94 -14.33
N PHE A 147 8.69 -3.79 -14.03
CA PHE A 147 8.86 -4.88 -13.05
C PHE A 147 9.79 -5.99 -13.54
N GLU A 148 9.81 -6.26 -14.84
CA GLU A 148 10.73 -7.21 -15.45
C GLU A 148 12.17 -6.71 -15.40
N ALA A 149 12.37 -5.40 -15.62
CA ALA A 149 13.67 -4.77 -15.47
C ALA A 149 14.20 -4.84 -14.03
N LEU A 150 13.32 -4.68 -13.02
CA LEU A 150 13.68 -4.81 -11.61
C LEU A 150 13.99 -6.27 -11.18
N ALA A 151 13.38 -7.25 -11.85
CA ALA A 151 13.56 -8.66 -11.55
C ALA A 151 14.83 -9.28 -12.16
N ARG A 152 15.49 -8.60 -13.10
CA ARG A 152 16.71 -9.13 -13.77
C ARG A 152 17.90 -9.15 -12.79
N PRO A 153 18.60 -10.29 -12.65
CA PRO A 153 19.82 -10.35 -11.86
C PRO A 153 20.93 -9.45 -12.45
N ARG A 154 21.59 -8.69 -11.60
CA ARG A 154 22.65 -7.72 -11.95
C ARG A 154 23.87 -8.27 -12.72
N GLY A 155 24.01 -9.58 -12.84
CA GLY A 155 25.23 -10.21 -13.39
C GLY A 155 25.31 -10.33 -14.92
N LYS A 156 24.28 -9.92 -15.68
CA LYS A 156 24.29 -10.09 -17.15
C LYS A 156 24.63 -8.85 -17.96
N LEU A 157 24.69 -7.67 -17.35
CA LEU A 157 25.01 -6.42 -18.06
C LEU A 157 26.53 -6.17 -18.20
N SER A 158 27.37 -6.88 -17.45
CA SER A 158 28.84 -6.73 -17.55
C SER A 158 29.51 -7.77 -18.44
N ALA A 159 28.76 -8.60 -19.15
CA ALA A 159 29.30 -9.63 -20.04
C ALA A 159 29.07 -9.35 -21.54
N GLU A 160 28.41 -8.23 -21.88
CA GLU A 160 28.13 -7.83 -23.27
C GLU A 160 28.83 -6.52 -23.69
N ASP A 161 29.67 -5.92 -22.84
CA ASP A 161 30.62 -4.86 -23.17
C ASP A 161 32.06 -5.43 -23.12
#